data_8fc8534feee42c2fda2f314cd20f2a4a
#
_entry.id   8fc8534feee42c2fda2f314cd20f2a4a
#
_cell.length_a   1.000
_cell.length_b   1.000
_cell.length_c   1.000
_cell.angle_alpha   90.00
_cell.angle_beta   90.00
_cell.angle_gamma   90.00
#
_symmetry.space_group_name_H-M   'P 1'
#
loop_
_entity.id
_entity.type
_entity.pdbx_description
1 polymer ?
#
loop_
_entity_poly.entity_id
_entity_poly.type
_entity_poly.pdbx_seq_one_letter_code
_entity_poly.pdbx_strand_id
1 'polypeptide(L)'
;MGFQKIDYATWPRRPYFEHYHRDVPCWYSMTVDVDITALLPRLRGSGLRFYPSVIHGISRMVNADPALRMAMDETGAIGVYDRVDPTYTIFHKDDETFSVLWTAYQPDLRAFCQDWEADRARYGDIHTFEARPPEAGQGLFNISAVPWASFRSLHLELPEANDYLLPIFTLGRYRKENGRTLLPLAMQVHHGVTDGFHVGRFFNRLQAWADSAPEMGA
;
A
#
# COMPACT_ATOMS: atom_id res chain seq x y z
N MET A 1 12.34 12.90 5.10
CA MET A 1 11.15 13.07 4.23
C MET A 1 10.45 14.36 4.60
N GLY A 2 9.92 15.11 3.62
CA GLY A 2 9.15 16.31 3.91
C GLY A 2 7.71 15.97 4.25
N PHE A 3 7.16 16.67 5.25
CA PHE A 3 5.74 16.67 5.58
C PHE A 3 5.22 18.10 5.45
N GLN A 4 4.29 18.32 4.51
CA GLN A 4 3.75 19.64 4.24
C GLN A 4 2.38 19.78 4.91
N LYS A 5 2.31 20.61 5.94
CA LYS A 5 1.04 20.91 6.61
C LYS A 5 0.09 21.63 5.64
N ILE A 6 -1.17 21.22 5.63
CA ILE A 6 -2.20 21.90 4.86
C ILE A 6 -2.71 23.14 5.64
N ASP A 7 -3.15 24.15 4.92
CA ASP A 7 -3.95 25.22 5.53
C ASP A 7 -5.36 24.67 5.81
N TYR A 8 -5.56 24.23 7.05
CA TYR A 8 -6.81 23.62 7.49
C TYR A 8 -8.02 24.54 7.36
N ALA A 9 -7.83 25.87 7.46
CA ALA A 9 -8.92 26.83 7.37
C ALA A 9 -9.51 26.91 5.97
N THR A 10 -8.68 26.75 4.93
CA THR A 10 -9.07 26.84 3.53
C THR A 10 -9.18 25.49 2.82
N TRP A 11 -8.90 24.38 3.56
CA TRP A 11 -8.93 23.05 2.97
C TRP A 11 -10.35 22.61 2.57
N PRO A 12 -10.60 22.34 1.25
CA PRO A 12 -11.96 22.03 0.78
C PRO A 12 -12.56 20.76 1.38
N ARG A 13 -11.73 19.80 1.84
CA ARG A 13 -12.22 18.56 2.48
C ARG A 13 -12.44 18.69 3.97
N ARG A 14 -12.16 19.84 4.57
CA ARG A 14 -12.32 20.04 6.02
C ARG A 14 -13.70 19.60 6.54
N PRO A 15 -14.86 19.94 5.94
CA PRO A 15 -16.16 19.49 6.45
C PRO A 15 -16.31 17.96 6.45
N TYR A 16 -15.81 17.30 5.41
CA TYR A 16 -15.83 15.83 5.30
C TYR A 16 -14.90 15.17 6.31
N PHE A 17 -13.72 15.76 6.50
CA PHE A 17 -12.76 15.28 7.48
C PHE A 17 -13.31 15.40 8.90
N GLU A 18 -13.86 16.57 9.28
CA GLU A 18 -14.47 16.78 10.60
C GLU A 18 -15.59 15.76 10.85
N HIS A 19 -16.45 15.52 9.86
CA HIS A 19 -17.52 14.55 9.97
C HIS A 19 -17.00 13.11 10.17
N TYR A 20 -16.12 12.63 9.28
CA TYR A 20 -15.66 11.23 9.32
C TYR A 20 -14.49 10.97 10.27
N HIS A 21 -13.92 12.00 10.87
CA HIS A 21 -12.89 11.85 11.88
C HIS A 21 -13.46 12.04 13.30
N ARG A 22 -14.46 12.92 13.48
CA ARG A 22 -14.98 13.28 14.81
C ARG A 22 -16.40 12.82 15.06
N ASP A 23 -17.33 13.14 14.14
CA ASP A 23 -18.76 12.92 14.38
C ASP A 23 -19.16 11.46 14.13
N VAL A 24 -18.68 10.88 13.05
CA VAL A 24 -18.96 9.51 12.61
C VAL A 24 -17.65 8.88 12.13
N PRO A 25 -16.74 8.47 13.03
CA PRO A 25 -15.48 7.83 12.64
C PRO A 25 -15.70 6.72 11.63
N CYS A 26 -15.08 6.84 10.45
CA CYS A 26 -15.40 5.96 9.34
C CYS A 26 -14.16 5.55 8.54
N TRP A 27 -13.91 4.25 8.54
CA TRP A 27 -13.04 3.54 7.62
C TRP A 27 -13.87 2.67 6.69
N TYR A 28 -13.46 2.53 5.45
CA TYR A 28 -14.07 1.56 4.56
C TYR A 28 -13.04 0.83 3.72
N SER A 29 -13.41 -0.36 3.27
CA SER A 29 -12.57 -1.19 2.40
C SER A 29 -13.27 -1.44 1.07
N MET A 30 -12.47 -1.46 0.00
CA MET A 30 -12.89 -1.94 -1.30
C MET A 30 -11.94 -3.06 -1.73
N THR A 31 -12.50 -4.21 -2.12
CA THR A 31 -11.74 -5.33 -2.69
C THR A 31 -12.00 -5.40 -4.18
N VAL A 32 -10.95 -5.41 -4.98
CA VAL A 32 -11.01 -5.48 -6.44
C VAL A 32 -10.09 -6.61 -6.91
N ASP A 33 -10.57 -7.37 -7.89
CA ASP A 33 -9.73 -8.33 -8.62
C ASP A 33 -8.91 -7.59 -9.68
N VAL A 34 -7.63 -7.43 -9.45
CA VAL A 34 -6.71 -6.87 -10.44
C VAL A 34 -6.31 -7.96 -11.44
N ASP A 35 -6.54 -7.73 -12.72
CA ASP A 35 -6.11 -8.65 -13.77
C ASP A 35 -4.60 -8.54 -13.99
N ILE A 36 -3.88 -9.59 -13.63
CA ILE A 36 -2.43 -9.69 -13.75
C ILE A 36 -1.98 -10.65 -14.85
N THR A 37 -2.89 -10.98 -15.77
CA THR A 37 -2.62 -11.93 -16.86
C THR A 37 -1.46 -11.49 -17.72
N ALA A 38 -1.39 -10.21 -18.05
CA ALA A 38 -0.29 -9.64 -18.83
C ALA A 38 0.98 -9.41 -18.01
N LEU A 39 0.83 -9.06 -16.72
CA LEU A 39 1.95 -8.72 -15.83
C LEU A 39 2.84 -9.94 -15.54
N LEU A 40 2.25 -11.08 -15.16
CA LEU A 40 3.00 -12.26 -14.70
C LEU A 40 4.05 -12.79 -15.70
N PRO A 41 3.74 -13.02 -16.99
CA PRO A 41 4.75 -13.50 -17.94
C PRO A 41 5.87 -12.48 -18.16
N ARG A 42 5.58 -11.19 -18.09
CA ARG A 42 6.57 -10.13 -18.26
C ARG A 42 7.54 -10.06 -17.08
N LEU A 43 7.04 -10.17 -15.84
CA LEU A 43 7.91 -10.26 -14.65
C LEU A 43 8.82 -11.47 -14.72
N ARG A 44 8.31 -12.62 -15.14
CA ARG A 44 9.12 -13.84 -15.33
C ARG A 44 10.21 -13.64 -16.40
N GLY A 45 9.86 -13.02 -17.52
CA GLY A 45 10.78 -12.75 -18.63
C GLY A 45 11.92 -11.79 -18.24
N SER A 46 11.66 -10.87 -17.30
CA SER A 46 12.65 -9.91 -16.79
C SER A 46 13.40 -10.36 -15.54
N GLY A 47 13.09 -11.56 -15.00
CA GLY A 47 13.69 -12.10 -13.79
C GLY A 47 13.25 -11.40 -12.49
N LEU A 48 12.19 -10.59 -12.55
CA LEU A 48 11.66 -9.88 -11.36
C LEU A 48 10.68 -10.76 -10.57
N ARG A 49 10.77 -10.67 -9.25
CA ARG A 49 9.86 -11.38 -8.37
C ARG A 49 8.50 -10.69 -8.32
N PHE A 50 7.44 -11.46 -8.22
CA PHE A 50 6.05 -10.98 -8.22
C PHE A 50 5.75 -10.04 -7.04
N TYR A 51 6.05 -10.46 -5.81
CA TYR A 51 5.64 -9.70 -4.61
C TYR A 51 6.25 -8.30 -4.55
N PRO A 52 7.58 -8.10 -4.66
CA PRO A 52 8.14 -6.75 -4.67
C PRO A 52 7.69 -5.92 -5.86
N SER A 53 7.42 -6.54 -7.02
CA SER A 53 6.91 -5.81 -8.19
C SER A 53 5.49 -5.27 -7.95
N VAL A 54 4.62 -6.04 -7.29
CA VAL A 54 3.28 -5.56 -6.94
C VAL A 54 3.34 -4.49 -5.84
N ILE A 55 4.20 -4.67 -4.83
CA ILE A 55 4.47 -3.63 -3.82
C ILE A 55 4.89 -2.32 -4.50
N HIS A 56 5.82 -2.38 -5.46
CA HIS A 56 6.23 -1.20 -6.24
C HIS A 56 5.06 -0.57 -7.00
N GLY A 57 4.24 -1.36 -7.71
CA GLY A 57 3.06 -0.87 -8.42
C GLY A 57 2.09 -0.13 -7.51
N ILE A 58 1.77 -0.71 -6.34
CA ILE A 58 0.94 -0.06 -5.31
C ILE A 58 1.60 1.24 -4.84
N SER A 59 2.89 1.19 -4.48
CA SER A 59 3.65 2.35 -4.00
C SER A 59 3.68 3.50 -5.01
N ARG A 60 3.82 3.18 -6.30
CA ARG A 60 3.76 4.15 -7.39
C ARG A 60 2.41 4.85 -7.45
N MET A 61 1.31 4.12 -7.31
CA MET A 61 -0.04 4.70 -7.32
C MET A 61 -0.31 5.55 -6.07
N VAL A 62 0.13 5.10 -4.90
CA VAL A 62 0.03 5.85 -3.63
C VAL A 62 0.82 7.15 -3.72
N ASN A 63 2.07 7.10 -4.18
CA ASN A 63 2.91 8.28 -4.30
C ASN A 63 2.47 9.26 -5.41
N ALA A 64 1.67 8.81 -6.38
CA ALA A 64 1.11 9.66 -7.42
C ALA A 64 -0.16 10.42 -6.99
N ASP A 65 -0.71 10.16 -5.79
CA ASP A 65 -1.96 10.77 -5.31
C ASP A 65 -1.79 11.40 -3.92
N PRO A 66 -1.85 12.74 -3.79
CA PRO A 66 -1.75 13.40 -2.50
C PRO A 66 -2.77 12.91 -1.46
N ALA A 67 -4.00 12.54 -1.87
CA ALA A 67 -5.02 12.04 -0.96
C ALA A 67 -4.61 10.72 -0.26
N LEU A 68 -3.72 9.93 -0.89
CA LEU A 68 -3.20 8.68 -0.35
C LEU A 68 -1.90 8.84 0.46
N ARG A 69 -1.41 10.08 0.57
CA ARG A 69 -0.22 10.44 1.37
C ARG A 69 -0.54 11.40 2.51
N MET A 70 -1.84 11.61 2.76
CA MET A 70 -2.29 12.45 3.89
C MET A 70 -2.07 11.73 5.21
N ALA A 71 -1.62 12.49 6.21
CA ALA A 71 -1.38 12.01 7.56
C ALA A 71 -1.61 13.12 8.59
N MET A 72 -1.66 12.75 9.85
CA MET A 72 -1.57 13.67 10.98
C MET A 72 -0.17 13.58 11.59
N ASP A 73 0.41 14.71 11.96
CA ASP A 73 1.66 14.73 12.73
C ASP A 73 1.38 14.58 14.23
N GLU A 74 2.44 14.47 15.02
CA GLU A 74 2.38 14.31 16.49
C GLU A 74 1.63 15.48 17.21
N THR A 75 1.47 16.61 16.53
CA THR A 75 0.72 17.77 17.05
C THR A 75 -0.76 17.73 16.67
N GLY A 76 -1.19 16.73 15.92
CA GLY A 76 -2.54 16.63 15.36
C GLY A 76 -2.76 17.50 14.12
N ALA A 77 -1.72 18.08 13.55
CA ALA A 77 -1.83 18.86 12.32
C ALA A 77 -1.87 17.93 11.09
N ILE A 78 -2.83 18.20 10.20
CA ILE A 78 -2.98 17.44 8.97
C ILE A 78 -2.04 17.96 7.89
N GLY A 79 -1.45 17.05 7.15
CA GLY A 79 -0.54 17.38 6.06
C GLY A 79 -0.41 16.25 5.05
N VAL A 80 0.47 16.44 4.10
CA VAL A 80 0.77 15.49 3.04
C VAL A 80 2.27 15.22 3.04
N TYR A 81 2.65 13.95 3.10
CA TYR A 81 4.03 13.55 2.87
C TYR A 81 4.46 13.80 1.41
N ASP A 82 5.67 14.29 1.19
CA ASP A 82 6.24 14.38 -0.17
C ASP A 82 6.34 13.00 -0.82
N ARG A 83 6.68 12.01 -0.01
CA ARG A 83 6.76 10.59 -0.37
C ARG A 83 6.37 9.73 0.83
N VAL A 84 5.81 8.55 0.56
CA VAL A 84 5.59 7.49 1.56
C VAL A 84 6.19 6.20 1.07
N ASP A 85 6.74 5.40 2.00
CA ASP A 85 7.36 4.13 1.71
C ASP A 85 6.44 2.97 2.13
N PRO A 86 6.45 1.83 1.43
CA PRO A 86 5.66 0.67 1.80
C PRO A 86 6.30 -0.08 2.97
N THR A 87 5.51 -0.41 4.00
CA THR A 87 5.81 -1.52 4.88
C THR A 87 5.17 -2.79 4.33
N TYR A 88 5.78 -3.94 4.61
CA TYR A 88 5.25 -5.22 4.17
C TYR A 88 5.60 -6.33 5.14
N THR A 89 4.80 -7.41 5.13
CA THR A 89 4.96 -8.53 6.03
C THR A 89 5.86 -9.63 5.45
N ILE A 90 6.71 -10.21 6.29
CA ILE A 90 7.48 -11.43 6.02
C ILE A 90 7.01 -12.52 6.97
N PHE A 91 6.53 -13.63 6.43
CA PHE A 91 6.05 -14.76 7.21
C PHE A 91 7.17 -15.73 7.58
N HIS A 92 7.21 -16.15 8.84
CA HIS A 92 8.13 -17.11 9.42
C HIS A 92 7.41 -18.47 9.59
N LYS A 93 7.87 -19.49 8.86
CA LYS A 93 7.19 -20.79 8.82
C LYS A 93 7.42 -21.63 10.07
N ASP A 94 8.52 -21.40 10.73
CA ASP A 94 9.00 -22.19 11.88
C ASP A 94 8.19 -21.92 13.15
N ASP A 95 7.69 -20.69 13.31
CA ASP A 95 6.90 -20.28 14.47
C ASP A 95 5.50 -19.71 14.10
N GLU A 96 5.15 -19.71 12.80
CA GLU A 96 3.89 -19.21 12.26
C GLU A 96 3.59 -17.74 12.60
N THR A 97 4.65 -16.93 12.82
CA THR A 97 4.57 -15.50 13.04
C THR A 97 4.91 -14.69 11.79
N PHE A 98 4.92 -13.37 11.90
CA PHE A 98 5.42 -12.48 10.85
C PHE A 98 6.15 -11.28 11.44
N SER A 99 7.07 -10.75 10.64
CA SER A 99 7.73 -9.47 10.90
C SER A 99 7.28 -8.43 9.88
N VAL A 100 7.42 -7.15 10.23
CA VAL A 100 7.20 -6.01 9.34
C VAL A 100 8.54 -5.42 8.93
N LEU A 101 8.72 -5.29 7.62
CA LEU A 101 9.84 -4.60 6.99
C LEU A 101 9.32 -3.43 6.17
N TRP A 102 10.23 -2.52 5.80
CA TRP A 102 9.95 -1.49 4.81
C TRP A 102 11.13 -1.36 3.84
N THR A 103 10.86 -0.87 2.64
CA THR A 103 11.86 -0.53 1.63
C THR A 103 11.56 0.85 1.08
N ALA A 104 12.58 1.69 0.92
CA ALA A 104 12.42 3.02 0.38
C ALA A 104 11.84 2.97 -1.04
N TYR A 105 10.73 3.67 -1.29
CA TYR A 105 10.16 3.74 -2.63
C TYR A 105 11.09 4.44 -3.59
N GLN A 106 11.30 3.83 -4.74
CA GLN A 106 11.98 4.39 -5.90
C GLN A 106 11.09 4.29 -7.14
N PRO A 107 11.13 5.26 -8.07
CA PRO A 107 10.34 5.21 -9.30
C PRO A 107 10.71 4.04 -10.22
N ASP A 108 12.00 3.64 -10.24
CA ASP A 108 12.49 2.51 -11.03
C ASP A 108 12.14 1.18 -10.36
N LEU A 109 11.42 0.31 -11.10
CA LEU A 109 10.96 -0.98 -10.61
C LEU A 109 12.12 -1.93 -10.28
N ARG A 110 13.17 -1.95 -11.13
CA ARG A 110 14.28 -2.87 -10.95
C ARG A 110 15.12 -2.48 -9.73
N ALA A 111 15.42 -1.19 -9.59
CA ALA A 111 16.13 -0.67 -8.42
C ALA A 111 15.34 -0.93 -7.13
N PHE A 112 14.02 -0.69 -7.13
CA PHE A 112 13.19 -1.01 -5.97
C PHE A 112 13.22 -2.49 -5.62
N CYS A 113 13.14 -3.40 -6.60
CA CYS A 113 13.21 -4.83 -6.36
C CYS A 113 14.58 -5.27 -5.81
N GLN A 114 15.66 -4.65 -6.26
CA GLN A 114 17.00 -4.91 -5.73
C GLN A 114 17.13 -4.46 -4.26
N ASP A 115 16.64 -3.27 -3.93
CA ASP A 115 16.64 -2.77 -2.55
C ASP A 115 15.76 -3.65 -1.66
N TRP A 116 14.59 -4.07 -2.15
CA TRP A 116 13.71 -4.99 -1.43
C TRP A 116 14.39 -6.33 -1.13
N GLU A 117 15.15 -6.89 -2.08
CA GLU A 117 15.91 -8.13 -1.87
C GLU A 117 17.04 -7.93 -0.86
N ALA A 118 17.74 -6.80 -0.91
CA ALA A 118 18.77 -6.46 0.06
C ALA A 118 18.20 -6.29 1.48
N ASP A 119 17.09 -5.57 1.62
CA ASP A 119 16.40 -5.41 2.89
C ASP A 119 15.90 -6.75 3.44
N ARG A 120 15.31 -7.58 2.59
CA ARG A 120 14.87 -8.91 2.98
C ARG A 120 16.03 -9.82 3.39
N ALA A 121 17.15 -9.77 2.69
CA ALA A 121 18.35 -10.55 3.07
C ALA A 121 18.93 -10.10 4.42
N ARG A 122 18.83 -8.80 4.73
CA ARG A 122 19.36 -8.22 5.96
C ARG A 122 18.45 -8.41 7.18
N TYR A 123 17.15 -8.30 6.99
CA TYR A 123 16.16 -8.22 8.09
C TYR A 123 15.15 -9.37 8.10
N GLY A 124 15.06 -10.17 7.02
CA GLY A 124 13.98 -11.13 6.83
C GLY A 124 13.96 -12.32 7.80
N ASP A 125 15.07 -12.59 8.49
CA ASP A 125 15.18 -13.64 9.51
C ASP A 125 15.08 -13.10 10.95
N ILE A 126 14.71 -11.82 11.11
CA ILE A 126 14.49 -11.20 12.43
C ILE A 126 13.04 -11.40 12.82
N HIS A 127 12.79 -12.15 13.91
CA HIS A 127 11.45 -12.54 14.39
C HIS A 127 10.81 -11.53 15.38
N THR A 128 11.18 -10.25 15.30
CA THR A 128 10.48 -9.19 16.04
C THR A 128 9.40 -8.60 15.17
N PHE A 129 8.34 -8.05 15.77
CA PHE A 129 7.26 -7.41 15.00
C PHE A 129 7.80 -6.36 14.01
N GLU A 130 8.64 -5.44 14.48
CA GLU A 130 9.35 -4.47 13.63
C GLU A 130 10.79 -4.97 13.42
N ALA A 131 11.02 -5.79 12.39
CA ALA A 131 12.37 -6.27 12.08
C ALA A 131 13.28 -5.16 11.54
N ARG A 132 12.69 -4.16 10.85
CA ARG A 132 13.36 -2.91 10.47
C ARG A 132 12.57 -1.73 11.05
N PRO A 133 13.03 -1.12 12.15
CA PRO A 133 12.36 0.04 12.75
C PRO A 133 12.25 1.21 11.76
N PRO A 134 11.16 2.00 11.84
CA PRO A 134 10.99 3.18 11.01
C PRO A 134 12.03 4.27 11.34
N GLU A 135 12.34 5.12 10.36
CA GLU A 135 13.15 6.31 10.57
C GLU A 135 12.28 7.49 11.06
N ALA A 136 12.88 8.40 11.81
CA ALA A 136 12.16 9.57 12.32
C ALA A 136 11.55 10.40 11.18
N GLY A 137 10.25 10.72 11.29
CA GLY A 137 9.52 11.50 10.31
C GLY A 137 9.24 10.79 8.98
N GLN A 138 9.38 9.46 8.94
CA GLN A 138 9.09 8.66 7.76
C GLN A 138 7.59 8.39 7.64
N GLY A 139 7.01 8.67 6.46
CA GLY A 139 5.66 8.26 6.12
C GLY A 139 5.65 6.81 5.65
N LEU A 140 4.97 5.92 6.37
CA LEU A 140 4.88 4.50 6.07
C LEU A 140 3.42 4.07 5.91
N PHE A 141 3.10 3.41 4.80
CA PHE A 141 1.79 2.80 4.59
C PHE A 141 1.90 1.27 4.52
N ASN A 142 0.83 0.56 4.87
CA ASN A 142 0.89 -0.87 5.13
C ASN A 142 0.45 -1.73 3.93
N ILE A 143 1.24 -2.75 3.61
CA ILE A 143 0.91 -3.81 2.66
C ILE A 143 1.08 -5.16 3.35
N SER A 144 0.02 -5.97 3.41
CA SER A 144 0.10 -7.35 3.85
C SER A 144 -0.27 -8.33 2.73
N ALA A 145 0.03 -9.60 2.92
CA ALA A 145 -0.34 -10.64 1.98
C ALA A 145 -0.88 -11.88 2.72
N VAL A 146 -1.95 -12.45 2.15
CA VAL A 146 -2.57 -13.72 2.57
C VAL A 146 -2.45 -14.73 1.41
N PRO A 147 -1.22 -15.27 1.15
CA PRO A 147 -0.97 -16.10 -0.03
C PRO A 147 -1.63 -17.48 0.05
N TRP A 148 -2.21 -17.82 1.19
CA TRP A 148 -2.90 -19.10 1.43
C TRP A 148 -4.37 -19.08 0.99
N ALA A 149 -4.99 -17.90 0.87
CA ALA A 149 -6.40 -17.74 0.54
C ALA A 149 -6.64 -16.72 -0.57
N SER A 150 -7.60 -17.02 -1.46
CA SER A 150 -8.20 -16.03 -2.34
C SER A 150 -9.49 -15.57 -1.68
N PHE A 151 -9.68 -14.25 -1.56
CA PHE A 151 -10.87 -13.68 -0.91
C PHE A 151 -11.61 -12.72 -1.87
N ARG A 152 -12.86 -12.42 -1.55
CA ARG A 152 -13.69 -11.45 -2.30
C ARG A 152 -13.97 -10.18 -1.50
N SER A 153 -13.70 -10.20 -0.20
CA SER A 153 -13.81 -9.06 0.70
C SER A 153 -12.86 -9.27 1.88
N LEU A 154 -12.23 -8.18 2.33
CA LEU A 154 -11.44 -8.13 3.55
C LEU A 154 -11.56 -6.73 4.14
N HIS A 155 -11.77 -6.66 5.44
CA HIS A 155 -11.80 -5.43 6.22
C HIS A 155 -11.08 -5.67 7.55
N LEU A 156 -10.35 -4.67 8.02
CA LEU A 156 -9.68 -4.69 9.32
C LEU A 156 -10.41 -3.75 10.27
N GLU A 157 -10.79 -4.25 11.43
CA GLU A 157 -11.30 -3.40 12.51
C GLU A 157 -10.13 -2.66 13.16
N LEU A 158 -10.24 -1.32 13.23
CA LEU A 158 -9.21 -0.42 13.77
C LEU A 158 -9.85 0.53 14.81
N PRO A 159 -10.32 0.02 15.94
CA PRO A 159 -11.21 0.77 16.84
C PRO A 159 -10.60 2.05 17.41
N GLU A 160 -9.29 2.15 17.53
CA GLU A 160 -8.62 3.31 18.15
C GLU A 160 -7.64 4.03 17.18
N ALA A 161 -7.60 3.61 15.90
CA ALA A 161 -6.64 4.15 14.93
C ALA A 161 -7.23 5.26 14.06
N ASN A 162 -8.14 6.10 14.60
CA ASN A 162 -8.80 7.14 13.80
C ASN A 162 -7.86 8.23 13.26
N ASP A 163 -6.71 8.41 13.88
CA ASP A 163 -5.66 9.34 13.43
C ASP A 163 -4.74 8.75 12.35
N TYR A 164 -4.84 7.44 12.07
CA TYR A 164 -4.08 6.81 10.99
C TYR A 164 -4.80 7.02 9.65
N LEU A 165 -4.29 7.92 8.80
CA LEU A 165 -4.97 8.33 7.55
C LEU A 165 -4.42 7.66 6.29
N LEU A 166 -3.24 7.03 6.36
CA LEU A 166 -2.61 6.35 5.22
C LEU A 166 -3.35 5.05 4.86
N PRO A 167 -3.35 4.63 3.59
CA PRO A 167 -4.05 3.44 3.16
C PRO A 167 -3.40 2.15 3.68
N ILE A 168 -4.23 1.11 3.84
CA ILE A 168 -3.79 -0.24 4.16
C ILE A 168 -4.20 -1.16 3.03
N PHE A 169 -3.26 -1.98 2.56
CA PHE A 169 -3.49 -2.94 1.48
C PHE A 169 -3.32 -4.37 1.95
N THR A 170 -4.16 -5.27 1.41
CA THR A 170 -3.99 -6.71 1.61
C THR A 170 -4.13 -7.45 0.30
N LEU A 171 -3.08 -8.18 -0.07
CA LEU A 171 -3.03 -9.05 -1.25
C LEU A 171 -3.52 -10.44 -0.88
N GLY A 172 -4.42 -10.99 -1.69
CA GLY A 172 -4.79 -12.40 -1.60
C GLY A 172 -4.00 -13.30 -2.54
N ARG A 173 -4.26 -14.61 -2.46
CA ARG A 173 -3.75 -15.55 -3.45
C ARG A 173 -4.45 -15.30 -4.79
N TYR A 174 -3.68 -15.04 -5.84
CA TYR A 174 -4.26 -14.93 -7.18
C TYR A 174 -4.84 -16.27 -7.67
N ARG A 175 -5.85 -16.20 -8.51
CA ARG A 175 -6.57 -17.34 -9.05
C ARG A 175 -6.73 -17.23 -10.57
N LYS A 176 -6.90 -18.36 -11.24
CA LYS A 176 -7.28 -18.40 -12.66
C LYS A 176 -8.79 -18.50 -12.77
N GLU A 177 -9.38 -17.62 -13.55
CA GLU A 177 -10.81 -17.56 -13.79
C GLU A 177 -11.08 -17.07 -15.23
N ASN A 178 -11.81 -17.85 -16.04
CA ASN A 178 -12.17 -17.49 -17.42
C ASN A 178 -10.98 -17.03 -18.30
N GLY A 179 -9.85 -17.72 -18.21
CA GLY A 179 -8.63 -17.41 -18.97
C GLY A 179 -7.81 -16.22 -18.42
N ARG A 180 -8.28 -15.58 -17.37
CA ARG A 180 -7.57 -14.50 -16.66
C ARG A 180 -6.87 -15.01 -15.42
N THR A 181 -5.87 -14.26 -14.98
CA THR A 181 -5.24 -14.44 -13.66
C THR A 181 -5.59 -13.22 -12.83
N LEU A 182 -6.39 -13.42 -11.79
CA LEU A 182 -6.98 -12.37 -10.99
C LEU A 182 -6.35 -12.34 -9.60
N LEU A 183 -5.84 -11.18 -9.20
CA LEU A 183 -5.26 -10.90 -7.89
C LEU A 183 -6.27 -10.13 -7.05
N PRO A 184 -6.85 -10.74 -5.99
CA PRO A 184 -7.67 -9.96 -5.05
C PRO A 184 -6.79 -9.00 -4.27
N LEU A 185 -7.14 -7.72 -4.33
CA LEU A 185 -6.49 -6.64 -3.59
C LEU A 185 -7.54 -5.87 -2.81
N ALA A 186 -7.47 -5.93 -1.49
CA ALA A 186 -8.24 -5.06 -0.61
C ALA A 186 -7.44 -3.79 -0.32
N MET A 187 -8.12 -2.64 -0.42
CA MET A 187 -7.63 -1.32 -0.03
C MET A 187 -8.57 -0.76 1.03
N GLN A 188 -8.04 -0.45 2.21
CA GLN A 188 -8.76 0.18 3.30
C GLN A 188 -8.28 1.60 3.49
N VAL A 189 -9.20 2.54 3.67
CA VAL A 189 -8.91 3.97 3.72
C VAL A 189 -9.79 4.68 4.76
N HIS A 190 -9.26 5.78 5.31
CA HIS A 190 -10.01 6.69 6.17
C HIS A 190 -10.90 7.61 5.32
N HIS A 191 -12.23 7.60 5.56
CA HIS A 191 -13.20 8.31 4.71
C HIS A 191 -13.05 9.83 4.76
N GLY A 192 -12.50 10.37 5.83
CA GLY A 192 -12.25 11.81 5.94
C GLY A 192 -11.29 12.37 4.89
N VAL A 193 -10.31 11.58 4.45
CA VAL A 193 -9.30 12.01 3.46
C VAL A 193 -9.48 11.38 2.08
N THR A 194 -10.16 10.23 2.00
CA THR A 194 -10.30 9.44 0.77
C THR A 194 -11.74 8.99 0.60
N ASP A 195 -12.28 9.10 -0.61
CA ASP A 195 -13.61 8.61 -0.99
C ASP A 195 -13.55 7.67 -2.21
N GLY A 196 -14.72 7.18 -2.65
CA GLY A 196 -14.83 6.23 -3.76
C GLY A 196 -14.18 6.69 -5.06
N PHE A 197 -14.11 8.01 -5.33
CA PHE A 197 -13.41 8.55 -6.48
C PHE A 197 -11.91 8.28 -6.42
N HIS A 198 -11.28 8.50 -5.27
CA HIS A 198 -9.84 8.27 -5.06
C HIS A 198 -9.49 6.79 -5.14
N VAL A 199 -10.29 5.93 -4.49
CA VAL A 199 -10.11 4.47 -4.53
C VAL A 199 -10.31 3.92 -5.94
N GLY A 200 -11.35 4.35 -6.64
CA GLY A 200 -11.61 3.97 -8.04
C GLY A 200 -10.46 4.40 -8.97
N ARG A 201 -9.96 5.63 -8.80
CA ARG A 201 -8.80 6.14 -9.55
C ARG A 201 -7.54 5.33 -9.27
N PHE A 202 -7.28 4.94 -8.02
CA PHE A 202 -6.16 4.07 -7.64
C PHE A 202 -6.24 2.73 -8.40
N PHE A 203 -7.38 2.01 -8.33
CA PHE A 203 -7.52 0.71 -8.98
C PHE A 203 -7.43 0.79 -10.51
N ASN A 204 -8.03 1.81 -11.13
CA ASN A 204 -7.94 2.01 -12.58
C ASN A 204 -6.49 2.25 -13.04
N ARG A 205 -5.72 3.05 -12.29
CA ARG A 205 -4.30 3.29 -12.59
C ARG A 205 -3.44 2.04 -12.35
N LEU A 206 -3.72 1.29 -11.28
CA LEU A 206 -3.02 0.04 -11.00
C LEU A 206 -3.29 -1.01 -12.08
N GLN A 207 -4.55 -1.12 -12.56
CA GLN A 207 -4.88 -2.00 -13.67
C GLN A 207 -4.15 -1.59 -14.94
N ALA A 208 -4.17 -0.31 -15.30
CA ALA A 208 -3.45 0.19 -16.47
C ALA A 208 -1.94 -0.08 -16.38
N TRP A 209 -1.35 0.03 -15.20
CA TRP A 209 0.04 -0.36 -14.95
C TRP A 209 0.27 -1.86 -15.14
N ALA A 210 -0.64 -2.72 -14.66
CA ALA A 210 -0.54 -4.16 -14.82
C ALA A 210 -0.68 -4.60 -16.28
N ASP A 211 -1.51 -3.90 -17.08
CA ASP A 211 -1.75 -4.18 -18.49
C ASP A 211 -0.60 -3.70 -19.39
N SER A 212 -0.09 -2.48 -19.15
CA SER A 212 0.91 -1.84 -20.03
C SER A 212 2.31 -2.41 -19.87
N ALA A 213 2.58 -3.17 -18.82
CA ALA A 213 3.86 -3.49 -18.24
C ALA A 213 4.76 -2.25 -18.11
N PRO A 214 5.14 -1.90 -16.90
CA PRO A 214 6.10 -0.84 -16.71
C PRO A 214 7.33 -1.14 -17.57
N GLU A 215 7.96 -0.10 -18.10
CA GLU A 215 9.26 -0.19 -18.76
C GLU A 215 10.20 -0.93 -17.80
N MET A 216 10.40 -2.21 -18.06
CA MET A 216 11.25 -3.07 -17.25
C MET A 216 12.69 -2.92 -17.75
N GLY A 217 13.20 -1.69 -17.80
CA GLY A 217 14.51 -1.27 -18.27
C GLY A 217 15.36 -2.37 -18.89
N ALA A 218 15.82 -2.15 -20.10
CA ALA A 218 16.71 -3.07 -20.80
C ALA A 218 18.02 -3.30 -20.04
#